data_dda9876ebe73275e057c978e7cd97f8b
#
_entry.id   dda9876ebe73275e057c978e7cd97f8b
#
_cell.length_a   1.000
_cell.length_b   1.000
_cell.length_c   1.000
_cell.angle_alpha   90.00
_cell.angle_beta   90.00
_cell.angle_gamma   90.00
#
_symmetry.space_group_name_H-M   'P 1'
#
loop_
_entity.id
_entity.type
_entity.pdbx_description
1 polymer ?
#
loop_
_entity_poly.entity_id
_entity_poly.type
_entity_poly.pdbx_seq_one_letter_code
_entity_poly.pdbx_strand_id
1 'polypeptide(L)'
;TEKIKTTGNTNGIAFTQALQTRDFEGLAFVNLVDFDMLYGHRRDVAGYAAAATEFDRFLTGFIPGMRDDDLLMITADHGCDPSYLKTTDHTREYVPWLVYGKHVRPGSLGTRLSFATIAQTICAYLGVDASSLDGQSALQDLLD
;
A
#
# COMPACT_ATOMS: atom_id res chain seq x y z
N THR A 1 17.49 9.24 4.37
CA THR A 1 16.29 8.53 4.82
C THR A 1 15.68 9.26 6.01
N GLU A 2 14.42 9.60 5.94
CA GLU A 2 13.64 10.20 7.03
C GLU A 2 12.72 9.13 7.62
N LYS A 3 12.53 9.14 8.94
CA LYS A 3 11.58 8.26 9.63
C LYS A 3 10.65 9.10 10.48
N ILE A 4 9.35 9.02 10.20
CA ILE A 4 8.29 9.71 10.94
C ILE A 4 7.49 8.66 11.70
N LYS A 5 7.37 8.82 13.02
CA LYS A 5 6.53 7.95 13.83
C LYS A 5 5.08 8.41 13.75
N THR A 6 4.20 7.55 13.28
CA THR A 6 2.76 7.78 13.27
C THR A 6 2.10 7.16 14.49
N THR A 7 0.91 7.62 14.85
CA THR A 7 0.15 7.19 16.02
C THR A 7 -1.15 6.47 15.65
N GLY A 8 -1.45 6.33 14.36
CA GLY A 8 -2.63 5.68 13.81
C GLY A 8 -2.89 6.09 12.36
N ASN A 9 -3.97 5.61 11.78
CA ASN A 9 -4.31 5.85 10.36
C ASN A 9 -4.51 7.34 10.06
N THR A 10 -5.28 8.06 10.87
CA THR A 10 -5.54 9.51 10.65
C THR A 10 -4.24 10.31 10.59
N ASN A 11 -3.30 10.01 11.47
CA ASN A 11 -1.99 10.68 11.48
C ASN A 11 -1.13 10.24 10.28
N GLY A 12 -1.14 8.94 9.92
CA GLY A 12 -0.47 8.43 8.73
C GLY A 12 -0.99 9.06 7.43
N ILE A 13 -2.30 9.18 7.29
CA ILE A 13 -2.98 9.85 6.17
C ILE A 13 -2.56 11.32 6.08
N ALA A 14 -2.55 12.04 7.20
CA ALA A 14 -2.14 13.45 7.21
C ALA A 14 -0.68 13.64 6.76
N PHE A 15 0.23 12.78 7.19
CA PHE A 15 1.62 12.80 6.71
C PHE A 15 1.73 12.44 5.22
N THR A 16 0.95 11.47 4.75
CA THR A 16 0.92 11.10 3.33
C THR A 16 0.43 12.28 2.48
N GLN A 17 -0.62 12.97 2.91
CA GLN A 17 -1.13 14.17 2.22
C GLN A 17 -0.06 15.25 2.13
N ALA A 18 0.72 15.45 3.19
CA ALA A 18 1.79 16.45 3.22
C ALA A 18 2.94 16.14 2.26
N LEU A 19 3.13 14.87 1.85
CA LEU A 19 4.17 14.49 0.88
C LEU A 19 3.94 15.14 -0.50
N GLN A 20 2.69 15.43 -0.88
CA GLN A 20 2.37 16.08 -2.17
C GLN A 20 2.95 17.50 -2.28
N THR A 21 3.25 18.14 -1.16
CA THR A 21 3.87 19.48 -1.13
C THR A 21 5.40 19.44 -1.07
N ARG A 22 5.97 18.24 -0.97
CA ARG A 22 7.43 18.04 -0.88
C ARG A 22 8.01 17.71 -2.25
N ASP A 23 9.15 18.31 -2.53
CA ASP A 23 9.94 17.95 -3.69
C ASP A 23 10.97 16.89 -3.28
N PHE A 24 10.71 15.63 -3.69
CA PHE A 24 11.63 14.51 -3.46
C PHE A 24 11.48 13.46 -4.56
N GLU A 25 12.54 12.72 -4.79
CA GLU A 25 12.58 11.52 -5.62
C GLU A 25 12.93 10.32 -4.73
N GLY A 26 12.19 9.22 -4.85
CA GLY A 26 12.42 8.02 -4.07
C GLY A 26 11.15 7.35 -3.56
N LEU A 27 11.26 6.56 -2.51
CA LEU A 27 10.17 5.78 -1.92
C LEU A 27 9.63 6.44 -0.65
N ALA A 28 8.34 6.72 -0.61
CA ALA A 28 7.59 6.96 0.62
C ALA A 28 6.83 5.69 1.03
N PHE A 29 7.20 5.08 2.14
CA PHE A 29 6.52 3.92 2.70
C PHE A 29 5.69 4.33 3.91
N VAL A 30 4.38 4.08 3.86
CA VAL A 30 3.43 4.45 4.91
C VAL A 30 2.71 3.21 5.41
N ASN A 31 2.73 2.97 6.72
CA ASN A 31 2.00 1.88 7.35
C ASN A 31 0.78 2.44 8.10
N LEU A 32 -0.42 2.00 7.70
CA LEU A 32 -1.71 2.37 8.31
C LEU A 32 -2.12 1.25 9.30
N VAL A 33 -1.58 1.34 10.51
CA VAL A 33 -1.59 0.26 11.51
C VAL A 33 -2.95 -0.06 12.13
N ASP A 34 -3.93 0.84 12.06
CA ASP A 34 -5.21 0.68 12.77
C ASP A 34 -6.06 -0.46 12.19
N PHE A 35 -5.90 -0.77 10.89
CA PHE A 35 -6.57 -1.91 10.26
C PHE A 35 -6.31 -3.20 11.02
N ASP A 36 -5.06 -3.43 11.38
CA ASP A 36 -4.66 -4.60 12.14
C ASP A 36 -4.87 -4.39 13.65
N MET A 37 -4.25 -3.38 14.24
CA MET A 37 -4.15 -3.20 15.68
C MET A 37 -5.47 -2.85 16.37
N LEU A 38 -6.30 -1.99 15.75
CA LEU A 38 -7.56 -1.55 16.38
C LEU A 38 -8.75 -2.39 15.93
N TYR A 39 -8.78 -2.86 14.69
CA TYR A 39 -9.97 -3.49 14.12
C TYR A 39 -9.77 -4.98 13.83
N GLY A 40 -8.64 -5.37 13.24
CA GLY A 40 -8.33 -6.74 12.86
C GLY A 40 -8.26 -7.67 14.07
N HIS A 41 -7.31 -7.47 14.95
CA HIS A 41 -7.13 -8.27 16.18
C HIS A 41 -8.34 -8.20 17.13
N ARG A 42 -9.11 -7.13 17.09
CA ARG A 42 -10.30 -6.95 17.94
C ARG A 42 -11.58 -7.46 17.33
N ARG A 43 -11.52 -7.96 16.09
CA ARG A 43 -12.68 -8.46 15.35
C ARG A 43 -13.79 -7.43 15.21
N ASP A 44 -13.40 -6.16 15.07
CA ASP A 44 -14.30 -5.04 14.83
C ASP A 44 -14.52 -4.83 13.35
N VAL A 45 -15.46 -5.59 12.78
CA VAL A 45 -15.84 -5.50 11.35
C VAL A 45 -16.30 -4.11 10.96
N ALA A 46 -17.08 -3.46 11.83
CA ALA A 46 -17.62 -2.13 11.55
C ALA A 46 -16.51 -1.05 11.54
N GLY A 47 -15.60 -1.12 12.52
CA GLY A 47 -14.44 -0.24 12.57
C GLY A 47 -13.49 -0.45 11.39
N TYR A 48 -13.25 -1.71 10.98
CA TYR A 48 -12.45 -2.03 9.80
C TYR A 48 -13.04 -1.43 8.52
N ALA A 49 -14.35 -1.60 8.31
CA ALA A 49 -15.06 -1.03 7.16
C ALA A 49 -15.07 0.52 7.18
N ALA A 50 -15.22 1.13 8.37
CA ALA A 50 -15.14 2.58 8.52
C ALA A 50 -13.74 3.11 8.18
N ALA A 51 -12.67 2.44 8.63
CA ALA A 51 -11.29 2.80 8.30
C ALA A 51 -11.01 2.67 6.79
N ALA A 52 -11.52 1.63 6.13
CA ALA A 52 -11.42 1.48 4.68
C ALA A 52 -12.13 2.62 3.95
N THR A 53 -13.32 3.01 4.42
CA THR A 53 -14.08 4.13 3.85
C THR A 53 -13.37 5.46 4.04
N GLU A 54 -12.72 5.68 5.19
CA GLU A 54 -11.92 6.88 5.45
C GLU A 54 -10.71 6.95 4.51
N PHE A 55 -10.03 5.83 4.32
CA PHE A 55 -8.92 5.75 3.40
C PHE A 55 -9.34 5.97 1.93
N ASP A 56 -10.48 5.43 1.51
CA ASP A 56 -11.04 5.67 0.17
C ASP A 56 -11.35 7.16 -0.07
N ARG A 57 -11.94 7.83 0.93
CA ARG A 57 -12.17 9.28 0.86
C ARG A 57 -10.87 10.06 0.75
N PHE A 58 -9.84 9.68 1.50
CA PHE A 58 -8.52 10.28 1.37
C PHE A 58 -7.99 10.13 -0.05
N LEU A 59 -8.06 8.96 -0.66
CA LEU A 59 -7.61 8.70 -2.03
C LEU A 59 -8.32 9.59 -3.05
N THR A 60 -9.61 9.91 -2.84
CA THR A 60 -10.38 10.80 -3.71
C THR A 60 -9.76 12.21 -3.80
N GLY A 61 -9.16 12.69 -2.71
CA GLY A 61 -8.44 13.97 -2.70
C GLY A 61 -6.96 13.85 -3.06
N PHE A 62 -6.34 12.72 -2.75
CA PHE A 62 -4.91 12.49 -2.94
C PHE A 62 -4.54 12.24 -4.41
N ILE A 63 -5.27 11.37 -5.08
CA ILE A 63 -4.98 10.95 -6.47
C ILE A 63 -4.90 12.12 -7.44
N PRO A 64 -5.82 13.11 -7.43
CA PRO A 64 -5.73 14.25 -8.35
C PRO A 64 -4.50 15.14 -8.17
N GLY A 65 -3.84 15.08 -7.03
CA GLY A 65 -2.63 15.83 -6.72
C GLY A 65 -1.33 15.07 -7.00
N MET A 66 -1.40 13.82 -7.48
CA MET A 66 -0.23 13.04 -7.86
C MET A 66 0.43 13.64 -9.11
N ARG A 67 1.75 13.57 -9.18
CA ARG A 67 2.53 13.95 -10.36
C ARG A 67 2.45 12.87 -11.45
N ASP A 68 2.82 13.23 -12.64
CA ASP A 68 2.82 12.31 -13.80
C ASP A 68 3.74 11.10 -13.62
N ASP A 69 4.81 11.28 -12.86
CA ASP A 69 5.82 10.28 -12.53
C ASP A 69 5.65 9.65 -11.13
N ASP A 70 4.56 9.93 -10.44
CA ASP A 70 4.23 9.24 -9.20
C ASP A 70 3.58 7.88 -9.48
N LEU A 71 3.98 6.88 -8.68
CA LEU A 71 3.39 5.55 -8.67
C LEU A 71 2.87 5.22 -7.27
N LEU A 72 1.56 5.09 -7.12
CA LEU A 72 0.92 4.68 -5.88
C LEU A 72 0.74 3.16 -5.86
N MET A 73 1.24 2.51 -4.82
CA MET A 73 1.00 1.10 -4.54
C MET A 73 0.29 0.94 -3.20
N ILE A 74 -0.77 0.15 -3.17
CA ILE A 74 -1.52 -0.17 -1.95
C ILE A 74 -1.50 -1.68 -1.78
N THR A 75 -1.03 -2.13 -0.63
CA THR A 75 -0.95 -3.56 -0.30
C THR A 75 -1.12 -3.77 1.20
N ALA A 76 -1.06 -5.01 1.64
CA ALA A 76 -0.96 -5.39 3.05
C ALA A 76 0.19 -6.39 3.24
N ASP A 77 0.70 -6.53 4.45
CA ASP A 77 1.78 -7.46 4.82
C ASP A 77 1.24 -8.86 5.14
N HIS A 78 -0.05 -8.97 5.48
CA HIS A 78 -0.75 -10.24 5.73
C HIS A 78 -2.27 -10.08 5.55
N GLY A 79 -2.98 -11.21 5.53
CA GLY A 79 -4.43 -11.26 5.61
C GLY A 79 -4.92 -10.96 7.03
N CYS A 80 -6.05 -10.30 7.13
CA CYS A 80 -6.73 -10.08 8.41
C CYS A 80 -8.24 -9.95 8.18
N ASP A 81 -8.96 -11.06 8.35
CA ASP A 81 -10.42 -11.08 8.29
C ASP A 81 -11.01 -10.79 9.67
N PRO A 82 -11.56 -9.59 9.93
CA PRO A 82 -12.12 -9.24 11.22
C PRO A 82 -13.42 -10.02 11.53
N SER A 83 -14.01 -10.72 10.56
CA SER A 83 -15.18 -11.56 10.77
C SER A 83 -14.84 -12.99 11.25
N TYR A 84 -13.57 -13.40 11.16
CA TYR A 84 -13.13 -14.73 11.55
C TYR A 84 -12.90 -14.84 13.06
N LEU A 85 -13.88 -15.39 13.78
CA LEU A 85 -13.92 -15.39 15.26
C LEU A 85 -13.16 -16.53 15.94
N LYS A 86 -12.55 -17.47 15.20
CA LYS A 86 -11.85 -18.63 15.78
C LYS A 86 -10.48 -18.32 16.37
N THR A 87 -9.91 -17.18 16.04
CA THR A 87 -8.64 -16.68 16.57
C THR A 87 -8.66 -15.17 16.62
N THR A 88 -7.82 -14.56 17.42
CA THR A 88 -7.55 -13.11 17.42
C THR A 88 -6.29 -12.77 16.63
N ASP A 89 -5.66 -13.76 16.02
CA ASP A 89 -4.46 -13.61 15.19
C ASP A 89 -4.81 -13.34 13.71
N HIS A 90 -3.81 -13.15 12.88
CA HIS A 90 -3.95 -12.92 11.45
C HIS A 90 -4.63 -14.09 10.75
N THR A 91 -5.19 -13.83 9.59
CA THR A 91 -5.81 -14.83 8.73
C THR A 91 -5.02 -14.98 7.42
N ARG A 92 -5.43 -15.87 6.52
CA ARG A 92 -4.59 -16.30 5.39
C ARG A 92 -5.18 -15.95 4.04
N GLU A 93 -5.95 -14.89 3.96
CA GLU A 93 -6.45 -14.36 2.70
C GLU A 93 -5.31 -13.80 1.87
N TYR A 94 -5.45 -13.85 0.56
CA TYR A 94 -4.59 -13.09 -0.34
C TYR A 94 -4.68 -11.60 -0.03
N VAL A 95 -3.53 -10.95 0.02
CA VAL A 95 -3.49 -9.49 0.19
C VAL A 95 -3.74 -8.80 -1.16
N PRO A 96 -4.36 -7.62 -1.15
CA PRO A 96 -4.49 -6.82 -2.37
C PRO A 96 -3.12 -6.29 -2.80
N TRP A 97 -2.95 -6.08 -4.09
CA TRP A 97 -1.90 -5.25 -4.65
C TRP A 97 -2.52 -4.37 -5.73
N LEU A 98 -2.84 -3.14 -5.35
CA LEU A 98 -3.42 -2.13 -6.24
C LEU A 98 -2.31 -1.17 -6.65
N VAL A 99 -2.24 -0.87 -7.95
CA VAL A 99 -1.24 0.05 -8.49
C VAL A 99 -1.96 1.11 -9.32
N TYR A 100 -1.61 2.37 -9.08
CA TYR A 100 -2.17 3.50 -9.78
C TYR A 100 -1.06 4.50 -10.16
N GLY A 101 -1.16 5.08 -11.34
CA GLY A 101 -0.27 6.10 -11.87
C GLY A 101 -0.69 6.49 -13.27
N LYS A 102 -0.21 7.63 -13.76
CA LYS A 102 -0.60 8.16 -15.07
C LYS A 102 -0.30 7.19 -16.24
N HIS A 103 0.79 6.46 -16.14
CA HIS A 103 1.26 5.54 -17.19
C HIS A 103 0.96 4.07 -16.86
N VAL A 104 0.15 3.82 -15.83
CA VAL A 104 -0.24 2.45 -15.47
C VAL A 104 -1.36 1.97 -16.36
N ARG A 105 -1.13 0.84 -17.05
CA ARG A 105 -2.16 0.18 -17.85
C ARG A 105 -3.27 -0.39 -16.99
N PRO A 106 -4.54 -0.12 -17.29
CA PRO A 106 -5.65 -0.80 -16.63
C PRO A 106 -5.61 -2.31 -16.91
N GLY A 107 -5.70 -3.12 -15.88
CA GLY A 107 -5.70 -4.57 -16.05
C GLY A 107 -5.50 -5.33 -14.75
N SER A 108 -5.34 -6.66 -14.85
CA SER A 108 -5.06 -7.52 -13.72
C SER A 108 -3.65 -8.08 -13.83
N LEU A 109 -2.90 -7.97 -12.75
CA LEU A 109 -1.57 -8.60 -12.61
C LEU A 109 -1.65 -10.09 -12.27
N GLY A 110 -2.86 -10.63 -12.05
CA GLY A 110 -3.03 -11.98 -11.52
C GLY A 110 -2.45 -12.16 -10.12
N THR A 111 -2.39 -13.40 -9.65
CA THR A 111 -1.78 -13.71 -8.35
C THR A 111 -0.26 -13.78 -8.48
N ARG A 112 0.43 -13.02 -7.65
CA ARG A 112 1.89 -13.06 -7.51
C ARG A 112 2.26 -13.93 -6.30
N LEU A 113 3.28 -14.75 -6.43
CA LEU A 113 3.63 -15.76 -5.42
C LEU A 113 4.58 -15.23 -4.34
N SER A 114 5.03 -13.98 -4.45
CA SER A 114 6.00 -13.40 -3.51
C SER A 114 5.81 -11.90 -3.35
N PHE A 115 5.91 -11.42 -2.12
CA PHE A 115 6.01 -9.99 -1.80
C PHE A 115 7.27 -9.33 -2.40
N ALA A 116 8.32 -10.11 -2.66
CA ALA A 116 9.52 -9.63 -3.30
C ALA A 116 9.26 -9.04 -4.70
N THR A 117 8.16 -9.43 -5.37
CA THR A 117 7.72 -8.80 -6.62
C THR A 117 7.47 -7.30 -6.45
N ILE A 118 6.91 -6.87 -5.32
CA ILE A 118 6.68 -5.45 -5.03
C ILE A 118 8.01 -4.71 -4.91
N ALA A 119 8.95 -5.24 -4.13
CA ALA A 119 10.28 -4.64 -3.96
C ALA A 119 11.03 -4.55 -5.29
N GLN A 120 11.05 -5.63 -6.08
CA GLN A 120 11.65 -5.66 -7.42
C GLN A 120 11.02 -4.63 -8.35
N THR A 121 9.70 -4.47 -8.29
CA THR A 121 8.98 -3.50 -9.14
C THR A 121 9.31 -2.06 -8.74
N ILE A 122 9.39 -1.77 -7.44
CA ILE A 122 9.80 -0.45 -6.92
C ILE A 122 11.24 -0.13 -7.35
N CYS A 123 12.18 -1.07 -7.17
CA CYS A 123 13.57 -0.88 -7.58
C CYS A 123 13.67 -0.64 -9.08
N ALA A 124 12.97 -1.42 -9.90
CA ALA A 124 12.96 -1.24 -11.35
C ALA A 124 12.38 0.12 -11.76
N TYR A 125 11.32 0.58 -11.09
CA TYR A 125 10.71 1.90 -11.33
C TYR A 125 11.66 3.06 -10.99
N LEU A 126 12.38 2.93 -9.89
CA LEU A 126 13.34 3.95 -9.43
C LEU A 126 14.73 3.82 -10.05
N GLY A 127 14.96 2.86 -10.94
CA GLY A 127 16.28 2.63 -11.55
C GLY A 127 17.35 2.15 -10.56
N VAL A 128 16.94 1.49 -9.47
CA VAL A 128 17.82 0.97 -8.42
C VAL A 128 18.17 -0.50 -8.71
N ASP A 129 19.43 -0.88 -8.54
CA ASP A 129 19.86 -2.27 -8.66
C ASP A 129 19.21 -3.15 -7.59
N ALA A 130 18.50 -4.16 -8.05
CA ALA A 130 17.80 -5.15 -7.20
C ALA A 130 18.33 -6.58 -7.41
N SER A 131 19.52 -6.74 -7.96
CA SER A 131 20.12 -8.06 -8.27
C SER A 131 20.31 -8.97 -7.05
N SER A 132 20.38 -8.38 -5.86
CA SER A 132 20.48 -9.11 -4.57
C SER A 132 19.13 -9.49 -3.96
N LEU A 133 18.01 -9.06 -4.54
CA LEU A 133 16.66 -9.36 -4.04
C LEU A 133 16.06 -10.53 -4.78
N ASP A 134 15.33 -11.37 -4.06
CA ASP A 134 14.50 -12.42 -4.66
C ASP A 134 13.32 -11.82 -5.45
N GLY A 135 12.66 -12.64 -6.27
CA GLY A 135 11.46 -12.29 -7.00
C GLY A 135 11.72 -11.72 -8.39
N GLN A 136 10.65 -11.27 -9.03
CA GLN A 136 10.66 -10.68 -10.37
C GLN A 136 9.83 -9.41 -10.40
N SER A 137 10.33 -8.39 -11.07
CA SER A 137 9.59 -7.15 -11.29
C SER A 137 8.35 -7.38 -12.18
N ALA A 138 7.25 -6.75 -11.84
CA ALA A 138 6.05 -6.66 -12.67
C ALA A 138 5.98 -5.33 -13.46
N LEU A 139 7.06 -4.55 -13.50
CA LEU A 139 7.02 -3.21 -14.10
C LEU A 139 6.59 -3.23 -15.57
N GLN A 140 7.04 -4.24 -16.34
CA GLN A 140 6.66 -4.40 -17.75
C GLN A 140 5.19 -4.79 -17.94
N ASP A 141 4.57 -5.38 -16.92
CA ASP A 141 3.13 -5.70 -16.94
C ASP A 141 2.29 -4.47 -16.56
N LEU A 142 2.89 -3.50 -15.87
CA LEU A 142 2.22 -2.32 -15.32
C LEU A 142 2.22 -1.12 -16.27
N LEU A 143 3.33 -0.88 -16.95
CA LEU A 143 3.53 0.35 -17.73
C LEU A 143 3.38 0.12 -19.23
N ASP A 144 2.96 1.18 -19.94
CA ASP A 144 2.93 1.26 -21.42
C ASP A 144 4.33 1.33 -22.02
#